data_50fffe227ff2f4e53a70f5210e3bd059
#
_entry.id   50fffe227ff2f4e53a70f5210e3bd059
#
_cell.length_a   1.000
_cell.length_b   1.000
_cell.length_c   1.000
_cell.angle_alpha   90.00
_cell.angle_beta   90.00
_cell.angle_gamma   90.00
#
_symmetry.space_group_name_H-M   'P 1'
#
loop_
_entity.id
_entity.type
_entity.pdbx_description
1 polymer ?
#
loop_
_entity_poly.entity_id
_entity_poly.type
_entity_poly.pdbx_seq_one_letter_code
_entity_poly.pdbx_strand_id
1 'polypeptide(L)'
;MSSKNITNVSASITARIKNWAVANSQTYQHALTRYATERFFARLEASDFSDRLVLKGGNLFVVWFSGKDYRPTMDTDFLCRGHEMTEEQIISVFVKICSSLPSDDGLVFDSDSIKVDAIREDTKYGGWRITMKVYLGSVRIPLQFDIGFGDAVTPEPEMVAYPSMLSDVSPRIMAYPMVTMLAEKCAIMVELGFANSRMKDFFDVWTVLNGFEISEDILKTAIAATFKRRGTKIDIAEPLCFTEEFSSDERKSIQWKSYLRKNGINADCPGEFKEIADFIASKMRPLLP
;
A
#
# COMPACT_ATOMS: atom_id res chain seq x y z
N MET A 1 37.87 -14.33 -10.24
CA MET A 1 37.67 -13.69 -8.93
C MET A 1 36.98 -14.72 -8.04
N SER A 2 37.63 -15.14 -6.95
CA SER A 2 37.13 -16.21 -6.06
C SER A 2 35.87 -15.74 -5.35
N SER A 3 34.73 -16.41 -5.56
CA SER A 3 33.53 -16.23 -4.76
C SER A 3 33.84 -16.61 -3.31
N LYS A 4 33.98 -15.62 -2.43
CA LYS A 4 34.00 -15.87 -0.99
C LYS A 4 32.71 -16.58 -0.63
N ASN A 5 32.78 -17.87 -0.25
CA ASN A 5 31.67 -18.57 0.37
C ASN A 5 31.22 -17.76 1.58
N ILE A 6 30.03 -17.14 1.48
CA ILE A 6 29.44 -16.38 2.58
C ILE A 6 28.98 -17.41 3.60
N THR A 7 29.74 -17.61 4.66
CA THR A 7 29.46 -18.61 5.71
C THR A 7 28.28 -18.22 6.62
N ASN A 8 27.80 -16.95 6.56
CA ASN A 8 26.64 -16.48 7.31
C ASN A 8 25.80 -15.51 6.45
N VAL A 9 24.85 -16.06 5.71
CA VAL A 9 23.96 -15.31 4.83
C VAL A 9 23.18 -14.24 5.58
N SER A 10 22.58 -14.59 6.73
CA SER A 10 21.78 -13.65 7.53
C SER A 10 22.59 -12.45 8.03
N ALA A 11 23.84 -12.64 8.45
CA ALA A 11 24.71 -11.56 8.87
C ALA A 11 25.06 -10.61 7.71
N SER A 12 25.37 -11.18 6.53
CA SER A 12 25.63 -10.39 5.33
C SER A 12 24.44 -9.55 4.92
N ILE A 13 23.24 -10.13 4.90
CA ILE A 13 21.99 -9.43 4.57
C ILE A 13 21.69 -8.36 5.61
N THR A 14 21.84 -8.65 6.90
CA THR A 14 21.67 -7.67 7.98
C THR A 14 22.54 -6.44 7.78
N ALA A 15 23.82 -6.62 7.42
CA ALA A 15 24.75 -5.51 7.17
C ALA A 15 24.30 -4.69 5.94
N ARG A 16 23.87 -5.35 4.86
CA ARG A 16 23.38 -4.67 3.65
C ARG A 16 22.11 -3.87 3.91
N ILE A 17 21.15 -4.42 4.69
CA ILE A 17 19.92 -3.71 5.07
C ILE A 17 20.26 -2.46 5.93
N LYS A 18 21.21 -2.56 6.87
CA LYS A 18 21.65 -1.40 7.65
C LYS A 18 22.24 -0.31 6.77
N ASN A 19 23.11 -0.69 5.84
CA ASN A 19 23.73 0.26 4.89
C ASN A 19 22.67 0.92 4.01
N TRP A 20 21.70 0.14 3.52
CA TRP A 20 20.58 0.66 2.74
C TRP A 20 19.73 1.64 3.54
N ALA A 21 19.41 1.33 4.79
CA ALA A 21 18.64 2.21 5.68
C ALA A 21 19.33 3.57 5.87
N VAL A 22 20.65 3.57 6.13
CA VAL A 22 21.44 4.80 6.25
C VAL A 22 21.45 5.59 4.95
N ALA A 23 21.74 4.93 3.82
CA ALA A 23 21.83 5.57 2.51
C ALA A 23 20.49 6.21 2.05
N ASN A 24 19.35 5.68 2.52
CA ASN A 24 18.02 6.17 2.17
C ASN A 24 17.33 6.96 3.30
N SER A 25 18.06 7.32 4.37
CA SER A 25 17.51 8.06 5.53
C SER A 25 16.29 7.39 6.15
N GLN A 26 16.27 6.04 6.15
CA GLN A 26 15.19 5.24 6.71
C GLN A 26 15.58 4.60 8.04
N THR A 27 14.59 4.26 8.87
CA THR A 27 14.85 3.48 10.07
C THR A 27 15.21 2.04 9.70
N TYR A 28 16.06 1.43 10.52
CA TYR A 28 16.43 0.01 10.32
C TYR A 28 15.20 -0.92 10.37
N GLN A 29 14.23 -0.63 11.24
CA GLN A 29 13.00 -1.39 11.33
C GLN A 29 12.18 -1.32 10.03
N HIS A 30 12.06 -0.13 9.44
CA HIS A 30 11.38 0.05 8.15
C HIS A 30 12.09 -0.74 7.04
N ALA A 31 13.41 -0.65 6.95
CA ALA A 31 14.19 -1.38 5.98
C ALA A 31 14.07 -2.91 6.13
N LEU A 32 14.03 -3.43 7.37
CA LEU A 32 13.77 -4.84 7.65
C LEU A 32 12.39 -5.28 7.16
N THR A 33 11.34 -4.52 7.48
CA THR A 33 9.97 -4.83 7.05
C THR A 33 9.86 -4.80 5.53
N ARG A 34 10.42 -3.76 4.88
CA ARG A 34 10.43 -3.66 3.42
C ARG A 34 11.14 -4.84 2.75
N TYR A 35 12.32 -5.23 3.26
CA TYR A 35 13.03 -6.39 2.74
C TYR A 35 12.22 -7.68 2.90
N ALA A 36 11.66 -7.92 4.07
CA ALA A 36 10.85 -9.11 4.31
C ALA A 36 9.57 -9.13 3.43
N THR A 37 8.92 -7.98 3.21
CA THR A 37 7.78 -7.82 2.31
C THR A 37 8.18 -8.11 0.85
N GLU A 38 9.30 -7.56 0.37
CA GLU A 38 9.84 -7.87 -0.97
C GLU A 38 10.08 -9.36 -1.16
N ARG A 39 10.66 -10.02 -0.16
CA ARG A 39 10.93 -11.46 -0.23
C ARG A 39 9.66 -12.31 -0.10
N PHE A 40 8.60 -11.79 0.53
CA PHE A 40 7.27 -12.38 0.45
C PHE A 40 6.70 -12.28 -0.97
N PHE A 41 6.86 -11.14 -1.65
CA PHE A 41 6.42 -10.99 -3.05
C PHE A 41 7.15 -11.96 -3.99
N ALA A 42 8.43 -12.23 -3.78
CA ALA A 42 9.14 -13.23 -4.56
C ALA A 42 8.58 -14.66 -4.36
N ARG A 43 8.12 -14.98 -3.15
CA ARG A 43 7.44 -16.25 -2.88
C ARG A 43 6.05 -16.30 -3.48
N LEU A 44 5.34 -15.19 -3.44
CA LEU A 44 4.04 -15.04 -4.09
C LEU A 44 4.15 -15.22 -5.60
N GLU A 45 5.14 -14.60 -6.26
CA GLU A 45 5.41 -14.78 -7.70
C GLU A 45 5.65 -16.26 -8.05
N ALA A 46 6.39 -16.99 -7.21
CA ALA A 46 6.71 -18.39 -7.42
C ALA A 46 5.57 -19.37 -7.03
N SER A 47 4.45 -18.85 -6.53
CA SER A 47 3.31 -19.64 -6.07
C SER A 47 2.16 -19.66 -7.09
N ASP A 48 1.22 -20.59 -6.90
CA ASP A 48 -0.04 -20.67 -7.69
C ASP A 48 -1.03 -19.53 -7.37
N PHE A 49 -0.62 -18.53 -6.55
CA PHE A 49 -1.49 -17.43 -6.11
C PHE A 49 -1.06 -16.07 -6.65
N SER A 50 -0.06 -16.04 -7.53
CA SER A 50 0.54 -14.82 -8.08
C SER A 50 -0.45 -13.91 -8.83
N ASP A 51 -1.49 -14.48 -9.43
CA ASP A 51 -2.55 -13.77 -10.17
C ASP A 51 -3.78 -13.47 -9.30
N ARG A 52 -3.86 -14.05 -8.09
CA ARG A 52 -5.01 -13.91 -7.19
C ARG A 52 -4.87 -12.79 -6.18
N LEU A 53 -3.66 -12.51 -5.71
CA LEU A 53 -3.37 -11.43 -4.77
C LEU A 53 -2.84 -10.21 -5.51
N VAL A 54 -3.67 -9.19 -5.60
CA VAL A 54 -3.35 -7.94 -6.30
C VAL A 54 -2.92 -6.90 -5.26
N LEU A 55 -1.69 -6.41 -5.37
CA LEU A 55 -1.13 -5.40 -4.48
C LEU A 55 -1.92 -4.09 -4.60
N LYS A 56 -2.30 -3.54 -3.46
CA LYS A 56 -2.90 -2.21 -3.34
C LYS A 56 -2.28 -1.42 -2.18
N GLY A 57 -2.79 -0.25 -1.91
CA GLY A 57 -2.37 0.56 -0.76
C GLY A 57 -0.98 1.17 -0.88
N GLY A 58 -0.33 1.38 0.27
CA GLY A 58 0.90 2.17 0.38
C GLY A 58 2.13 1.59 -0.31
N ASN A 59 2.22 0.27 -0.45
CA ASN A 59 3.35 -0.38 -1.10
C ASN A 59 3.43 -0.11 -2.62
N LEU A 60 2.34 0.36 -3.25
CA LEU A 60 2.33 0.76 -4.66
C LEU A 60 3.24 1.97 -4.92
N PHE A 61 3.44 2.84 -3.94
CA PHE A 61 4.33 4.00 -4.09
C PHE A 61 5.77 3.58 -4.36
N VAL A 62 6.22 2.48 -3.77
CA VAL A 62 7.54 1.89 -4.05
C VAL A 62 7.68 1.52 -5.54
N VAL A 63 6.61 0.99 -6.14
CA VAL A 63 6.57 0.65 -7.58
C VAL A 63 6.58 1.91 -8.42
N TRP A 64 5.65 2.82 -8.17
CA TRP A 64 5.45 4.01 -9.01
C TRP A 64 6.62 5.00 -8.95
N PHE A 65 7.30 5.09 -7.82
CA PHE A 65 8.44 5.99 -7.62
C PHE A 65 9.80 5.28 -7.69
N SER A 66 9.86 4.15 -8.43
CA SER A 66 11.11 3.45 -8.75
C SER A 66 11.96 3.12 -7.51
N GLY A 67 11.33 2.62 -6.47
CA GLY A 67 12.00 2.19 -5.25
C GLY A 67 12.15 3.27 -4.16
N LYS A 68 11.70 4.49 -4.39
CA LYS A 68 11.70 5.53 -3.35
C LYS A 68 10.52 5.35 -2.41
N ASP A 69 10.77 5.47 -1.12
CA ASP A 69 9.72 5.51 -0.10
C ASP A 69 9.25 6.95 0.10
N TYR A 70 8.05 7.24 -0.35
CA TYR A 70 7.43 8.56 -0.17
C TYR A 70 6.90 8.78 1.25
N ARG A 71 6.45 7.71 1.89
CA ARG A 71 6.07 7.68 3.30
C ARG A 71 6.27 6.27 3.88
N PRO A 72 6.50 6.15 5.19
CA PRO A 72 6.57 4.83 5.82
C PRO A 72 5.28 4.04 5.64
N THR A 73 5.43 2.77 5.23
CA THR A 73 4.33 1.80 5.12
C THR A 73 4.77 0.51 5.80
N MET A 74 3.97 0.05 6.76
CA MET A 74 4.30 -1.13 7.57
C MET A 74 3.38 -2.32 7.29
N ASP A 75 2.23 -2.05 6.72
CA ASP A 75 1.22 -3.02 6.28
C ASP A 75 1.25 -3.21 4.76
N THR A 76 0.79 -4.37 4.33
CA THR A 76 0.67 -4.69 2.91
C THR A 76 -0.79 -5.00 2.62
N ASP A 77 -1.38 -4.20 1.75
CA ASP A 77 -2.78 -4.35 1.36
C ASP A 77 -2.89 -5.17 0.07
N PHE A 78 -3.79 -6.15 0.04
CA PHE A 78 -4.13 -6.92 -1.15
C PHE A 78 -5.63 -6.88 -1.44
N LEU A 79 -5.98 -6.89 -2.71
CA LEU A 79 -7.27 -7.39 -3.17
C LEU A 79 -7.10 -8.87 -3.53
N CYS A 80 -7.93 -9.74 -2.97
CA CYS A 80 -8.03 -11.11 -3.44
C CYS A 80 -9.08 -11.21 -4.56
N ARG A 81 -8.64 -11.67 -5.73
CA ARG A 81 -9.53 -11.93 -6.87
C ARG A 81 -10.28 -13.25 -6.69
N GLY A 82 -11.51 -13.28 -7.14
CA GLY A 82 -12.37 -14.45 -7.05
C GLY A 82 -13.32 -14.41 -5.85
N HIS A 83 -13.63 -15.59 -5.30
CA HIS A 83 -14.54 -15.70 -4.17
C HIS A 83 -13.86 -15.36 -2.83
N GLU A 84 -14.65 -14.88 -1.89
CA GLU A 84 -14.21 -14.74 -0.50
C GLU A 84 -13.69 -16.08 0.03
N MET A 85 -12.63 -16.00 0.83
CA MET A 85 -12.00 -17.17 1.44
C MET A 85 -12.30 -17.21 2.92
N THR A 86 -12.45 -18.43 3.46
CA THR A 86 -12.52 -18.64 4.92
C THR A 86 -11.16 -18.42 5.57
N GLU A 87 -11.14 -18.31 6.91
CA GLU A 87 -9.91 -18.21 7.69
C GLU A 87 -8.93 -19.35 7.37
N GLU A 88 -9.42 -20.59 7.34
CA GLU A 88 -8.58 -21.78 7.07
C GLU A 88 -8.00 -21.75 5.65
N GLN A 89 -8.79 -21.26 4.68
CA GLN A 89 -8.31 -21.13 3.30
C GLN A 89 -7.21 -20.06 3.21
N ILE A 90 -7.36 -18.93 3.88
CA ILE A 90 -6.34 -17.88 3.94
C ILE A 90 -5.05 -18.40 4.57
N ILE A 91 -5.14 -19.08 5.72
CA ILE A 91 -3.97 -19.70 6.37
C ILE A 91 -3.27 -20.65 5.39
N SER A 92 -4.03 -21.55 4.74
CA SER A 92 -3.48 -22.50 3.77
C SER A 92 -2.76 -21.82 2.60
N VAL A 93 -3.33 -20.71 2.08
CA VAL A 93 -2.72 -19.91 1.00
C VAL A 93 -1.39 -19.32 1.47
N PHE A 94 -1.35 -18.69 2.63
CA PHE A 94 -0.13 -18.06 3.16
C PHE A 94 0.96 -19.09 3.47
N VAL A 95 0.61 -20.23 4.05
CA VAL A 95 1.56 -21.35 4.26
C VAL A 95 2.18 -21.80 2.94
N LYS A 96 1.37 -21.98 1.88
CA LYS A 96 1.86 -22.37 0.56
C LYS A 96 2.76 -21.30 -0.05
N ILE A 97 2.39 -20.02 0.02
CA ILE A 97 3.21 -18.91 -0.47
C ILE A 97 4.58 -18.93 0.26
N CYS A 98 4.58 -19.00 1.58
CA CYS A 98 5.83 -19.00 2.36
C CYS A 98 6.76 -20.16 2.02
N SER A 99 6.21 -21.28 1.56
CA SER A 99 6.94 -22.50 1.20
C SER A 99 7.36 -22.56 -0.27
N SER A 100 6.91 -21.62 -1.13
CA SER A 100 7.06 -21.71 -2.59
C SER A 100 8.48 -21.51 -3.10
N LEU A 101 9.37 -20.90 -2.32
CA LEU A 101 10.74 -20.65 -2.72
C LEU A 101 11.69 -20.94 -1.56
N PRO A 102 12.50 -22.01 -1.59
CA PRO A 102 13.66 -22.12 -0.73
C PRO A 102 14.68 -21.08 -1.18
N SER A 103 14.99 -20.08 -0.37
CA SER A 103 15.82 -18.98 -0.82
C SER A 103 17.01 -18.74 0.08
N ASP A 104 18.13 -18.35 -0.55
CA ASP A 104 19.33 -17.84 0.09
C ASP A 104 19.15 -16.37 0.54
N ASP A 105 17.90 -15.93 0.79
CA ASP A 105 17.59 -14.57 1.27
C ASP A 105 17.74 -14.41 2.79
N GLY A 106 18.18 -15.43 3.48
CA GLY A 106 18.44 -15.43 4.91
C GLY A 106 17.22 -15.34 5.80
N LEU A 107 16.00 -15.35 5.22
CA LEU A 107 14.75 -15.23 5.94
C LEU A 107 14.08 -16.58 6.19
N VAL A 108 13.51 -16.71 7.37
CA VAL A 108 12.64 -17.83 7.75
C VAL A 108 11.24 -17.26 8.01
N PHE A 109 10.28 -17.63 7.17
CA PHE A 109 8.87 -17.31 7.34
C PHE A 109 8.25 -18.36 8.26
N ASP A 110 7.87 -17.92 9.47
CA ASP A 110 7.32 -18.78 10.52
C ASP A 110 5.82 -19.00 10.26
N SER A 111 5.50 -20.05 9.51
CA SER A 111 4.12 -20.39 9.15
C SER A 111 3.25 -20.72 10.37
N ASP A 112 3.83 -21.22 11.47
CA ASP A 112 3.09 -21.52 12.69
C ASP A 112 2.67 -20.27 13.46
N SER A 113 3.29 -19.14 13.14
CA SER A 113 2.96 -17.84 13.73
C SER A 113 1.83 -17.09 13.01
N ILE A 114 1.29 -17.65 11.91
CA ILE A 114 0.22 -17.00 11.14
C ILE A 114 -1.03 -16.90 12.02
N LYS A 115 -1.57 -15.69 12.12
CA LYS A 115 -2.86 -15.39 12.75
C LYS A 115 -3.71 -14.63 11.76
N VAL A 116 -4.99 -14.93 11.77
CA VAL A 116 -5.98 -14.31 10.88
C VAL A 116 -7.09 -13.73 11.74
N ASP A 117 -7.36 -12.45 11.56
CA ASP A 117 -8.42 -11.72 12.25
C ASP A 117 -9.35 -11.11 11.22
N ALA A 118 -10.66 -11.16 11.45
CA ALA A 118 -11.61 -10.49 10.58
C ALA A 118 -11.45 -8.96 10.72
N ILE A 119 -11.30 -8.26 9.60
CA ILE A 119 -11.36 -6.81 9.58
C ILE A 119 -12.84 -6.43 9.60
N ARG A 120 -13.27 -5.89 10.73
CA ARG A 120 -14.59 -5.24 10.83
C ARG A 120 -14.44 -3.83 10.27
N GLU A 121 -14.61 -3.70 8.97
CA GLU A 121 -14.89 -2.38 8.43
C GLU A 121 -16.38 -2.09 8.64
N ASP A 122 -16.73 -0.85 8.96
CA ASP A 122 -18.12 -0.35 8.97
C ASP A 122 -18.72 -0.36 7.55
N THR A 123 -18.03 -0.94 6.60
CA THR A 123 -18.39 -1.08 5.19
C THR A 123 -18.92 -2.49 4.89
N LYS A 124 -19.76 -2.58 3.85
CA LYS A 124 -20.47 -3.80 3.41
C LYS A 124 -19.57 -4.99 3.00
N TYR A 125 -18.26 -4.87 3.10
CA TYR A 125 -17.29 -5.85 2.63
C TYR A 125 -16.33 -6.19 3.75
N GLY A 126 -16.36 -7.46 4.14
CA GLY A 126 -15.41 -8.03 5.08
C GLY A 126 -14.01 -8.16 4.48
N GLY A 127 -13.03 -8.32 5.32
CA GLY A 127 -11.65 -8.59 4.95
C GLY A 127 -10.96 -9.40 6.03
N TRP A 128 -9.73 -9.79 5.74
CA TRP A 128 -8.89 -10.53 6.69
C TRP A 128 -7.60 -9.78 6.95
N ARG A 129 -7.25 -9.63 8.21
CA ARG A 129 -5.91 -9.20 8.65
C ARG A 129 -5.10 -10.40 9.00
N ILE A 130 -3.98 -10.57 8.32
CA ILE A 130 -3.03 -11.64 8.56
C ILE A 130 -1.80 -11.03 9.21
N THR A 131 -1.38 -11.61 10.32
CA THR A 131 -0.11 -11.26 10.96
C THR A 131 0.78 -12.50 11.03
N MET A 132 2.06 -12.32 10.78
CA MET A 132 3.05 -13.40 10.87
C MET A 132 4.42 -12.89 11.31
N LYS A 133 5.26 -13.79 11.73
CA LYS A 133 6.65 -13.50 12.09
C LYS A 133 7.58 -14.02 11.00
N VAL A 134 8.57 -13.20 10.68
CA VAL A 134 9.69 -13.59 9.81
C VAL A 134 10.98 -13.38 10.62
N TYR A 135 11.95 -14.27 10.43
CA TYR A 135 13.23 -14.18 11.13
C TYR A 135 14.38 -13.99 10.16
N LEU A 136 15.25 -13.02 10.45
CA LEU A 136 16.57 -12.86 9.82
C LEU A 136 17.65 -13.16 10.87
N GLY A 137 18.14 -14.39 10.89
CA GLY A 137 18.93 -14.89 12.00
C GLY A 137 18.14 -14.82 13.31
N SER A 138 18.60 -14.04 14.30
CA SER A 138 17.89 -13.82 15.57
C SER A 138 16.91 -12.62 15.54
N VAL A 139 16.88 -11.85 14.47
CA VAL A 139 16.03 -10.65 14.36
C VAL A 139 14.62 -11.06 13.95
N ARG A 140 13.63 -10.73 14.78
CA ARG A 140 12.21 -10.95 14.49
C ARG A 140 11.63 -9.76 13.76
N ILE A 141 10.97 -10.01 12.64
CA ILE A 141 10.30 -9.01 11.78
C ILE A 141 8.81 -9.37 11.74
N PRO A 142 7.94 -8.58 12.34
CA PRO A 142 6.49 -8.77 12.19
C PRO A 142 6.06 -8.28 10.80
N LEU A 143 5.26 -9.08 10.10
CA LEU A 143 4.56 -8.68 8.88
C LEU A 143 3.06 -8.67 9.12
N GLN A 144 2.38 -7.71 8.50
CA GLN A 144 0.93 -7.61 8.46
C GLN A 144 0.46 -7.46 7.01
N PHE A 145 -0.58 -8.22 6.69
CA PHE A 145 -1.25 -8.17 5.39
C PHE A 145 -2.74 -7.98 5.62
N ASP A 146 -3.33 -7.04 4.91
CA ASP A 146 -4.77 -6.80 4.92
C ASP A 146 -5.33 -7.23 3.56
N ILE A 147 -6.29 -8.16 3.56
CA ILE A 147 -6.89 -8.71 2.34
C ILE A 147 -8.35 -8.28 2.26
N GLY A 148 -8.66 -7.51 1.21
CA GLY A 148 -10.03 -7.18 0.84
C GLY A 148 -10.54 -8.06 -0.30
N PHE A 149 -11.86 -8.03 -0.51
CA PHE A 149 -12.54 -8.77 -1.55
C PHE A 149 -13.49 -7.88 -2.36
N GLY A 150 -13.56 -8.16 -3.65
CA GLY A 150 -14.61 -7.62 -4.50
C GLY A 150 -14.54 -6.15 -4.88
N ASP A 151 -13.42 -5.46 -4.63
CA ASP A 151 -13.22 -4.09 -5.10
C ASP A 151 -13.29 -4.03 -6.65
N ALA A 152 -13.77 -2.91 -7.17
CA ALA A 152 -13.73 -2.64 -8.61
C ALA A 152 -12.33 -2.14 -8.98
N VAL A 153 -11.69 -2.83 -9.90
CA VAL A 153 -10.38 -2.42 -10.44
C VAL A 153 -10.57 -2.00 -11.89
N THR A 154 -10.26 -0.74 -12.19
CA THR A 154 -10.44 -0.16 -13.53
C THR A 154 -9.29 0.82 -13.81
N PRO A 155 -8.49 0.60 -14.87
CA PRO A 155 -8.46 -0.59 -15.73
C PRO A 155 -8.03 -1.87 -14.98
N GLU A 156 -7.89 -2.98 -15.70
CA GLU A 156 -7.46 -4.25 -15.10
C GLU A 156 -6.07 -4.12 -14.43
N PRO A 157 -5.82 -4.91 -13.35
CA PRO A 157 -4.51 -4.95 -12.71
C PRO A 157 -3.42 -5.42 -13.69
N GLU A 158 -2.22 -4.91 -13.48
CA GLU A 158 -1.06 -5.24 -14.31
C GLU A 158 0.05 -5.93 -13.51
N MET A 159 0.82 -6.79 -14.18
CA MET A 159 1.99 -7.42 -13.59
C MET A 159 3.17 -6.45 -13.67
N VAL A 160 3.66 -6.00 -12.52
CA VAL A 160 4.74 -5.01 -12.40
C VAL A 160 5.94 -5.60 -11.66
N ALA A 161 7.12 -5.06 -11.92
CA ALA A 161 8.31 -5.37 -11.14
C ALA A 161 8.31 -4.55 -9.85
N TYR A 162 8.38 -5.21 -8.69
CA TYR A 162 8.53 -4.52 -7.41
C TYR A 162 10.02 -4.25 -7.14
N PRO A 163 10.46 -2.98 -7.04
CA PRO A 163 11.88 -2.63 -6.94
C PRO A 163 12.59 -3.30 -5.77
N SER A 164 13.62 -4.09 -6.09
CA SER A 164 14.40 -4.81 -5.07
C SER A 164 15.37 -3.89 -4.35
N MET A 165 15.53 -4.13 -3.04
CA MET A 165 16.47 -3.37 -2.18
C MET A 165 17.91 -3.85 -2.33
N LEU A 166 18.12 -5.15 -2.45
CA LEU A 166 19.44 -5.77 -2.32
C LEU A 166 19.83 -6.66 -3.51
N SER A 167 18.99 -6.78 -4.53
CA SER A 167 19.19 -7.66 -5.68
C SER A 167 18.91 -6.93 -6.98
N ASP A 168 19.55 -7.37 -8.08
CA ASP A 168 19.23 -6.90 -9.42
C ASP A 168 17.95 -7.57 -9.99
N VAL A 169 17.43 -8.60 -9.27
CA VAL A 169 16.21 -9.29 -9.66
C VAL A 169 15.06 -8.81 -8.79
N SER A 170 14.13 -8.11 -9.41
CA SER A 170 12.91 -7.62 -8.80
C SER A 170 11.79 -8.66 -8.92
N PRO A 171 11.09 -9.01 -7.83
CA PRO A 171 9.92 -9.87 -7.93
C PRO A 171 8.80 -9.16 -8.72
N ARG A 172 8.01 -9.96 -9.44
CA ARG A 172 6.84 -9.46 -10.17
C ARG A 172 5.58 -9.70 -9.37
N ILE A 173 4.70 -8.72 -9.38
CA ILE A 173 3.45 -8.77 -8.64
C ILE A 173 2.31 -8.12 -9.41
N MET A 174 1.11 -8.71 -9.34
CA MET A 174 -0.10 -8.03 -9.80
C MET A 174 -0.36 -6.81 -8.95
N ALA A 175 -0.61 -5.66 -9.57
CA ALA A 175 -0.76 -4.39 -8.87
C ALA A 175 -1.93 -3.56 -9.40
N TYR A 176 -2.52 -2.73 -8.53
CA TYR A 176 -3.52 -1.75 -8.92
C TYR A 176 -2.92 -0.70 -9.85
N PRO A 177 -3.69 -0.28 -10.86
CA PRO A 177 -3.45 0.99 -11.55
C PRO A 177 -3.59 2.18 -10.59
N MET A 178 -2.81 3.25 -10.84
CA MET A 178 -2.87 4.49 -10.06
C MET A 178 -4.29 5.06 -9.98
N VAL A 179 -5.02 5.04 -11.08
CA VAL A 179 -6.39 5.57 -11.17
C VAL A 179 -7.37 4.81 -10.29
N THR A 180 -7.19 3.50 -10.10
CA THR A 180 -8.00 2.70 -9.17
C THR A 180 -7.76 3.14 -7.72
N MET A 181 -6.50 3.34 -7.31
CA MET A 181 -6.17 3.86 -5.99
C MET A 181 -6.76 5.26 -5.76
N LEU A 182 -6.66 6.14 -6.77
CA LEU A 182 -7.25 7.48 -6.71
C LEU A 182 -8.78 7.40 -6.55
N ALA A 183 -9.45 6.53 -7.30
CA ALA A 183 -10.89 6.34 -7.24
C ALA A 183 -11.36 5.82 -5.87
N GLU A 184 -10.66 4.84 -5.29
CA GLU A 184 -10.98 4.33 -3.95
C GLU A 184 -10.83 5.42 -2.88
N LYS A 185 -9.76 6.20 -2.93
CA LYS A 185 -9.53 7.29 -1.98
C LYS A 185 -10.53 8.42 -2.15
N CYS A 186 -10.89 8.75 -3.39
CA CYS A 186 -11.94 9.72 -3.68
C CYS A 186 -13.28 9.28 -3.07
N ALA A 187 -13.68 8.01 -3.27
CA ALA A 187 -14.90 7.48 -2.68
C ALA A 187 -14.90 7.59 -1.14
N ILE A 188 -13.79 7.21 -0.49
CA ILE A 188 -13.63 7.33 0.97
C ILE A 188 -13.69 8.80 1.41
N MET A 189 -13.09 9.73 0.67
CA MET A 189 -13.16 11.16 0.98
C MET A 189 -14.60 11.67 0.95
N VAL A 190 -15.36 11.29 -0.08
CA VAL A 190 -16.77 11.66 -0.23
C VAL A 190 -17.63 11.02 0.88
N GLU A 191 -17.45 9.74 1.16
CA GLU A 191 -18.20 9.00 2.19
C GLU A 191 -17.99 9.58 3.59
N LEU A 192 -16.76 9.91 3.94
CA LEU A 192 -16.42 10.43 5.27
C LEU A 192 -16.69 11.93 5.42
N GLY A 193 -16.69 12.69 4.35
CA GLY A 193 -16.93 14.14 4.38
C GLY A 193 -16.13 14.85 5.47
N PHE A 194 -16.80 15.65 6.31
CA PHE A 194 -16.16 16.36 7.44
C PHE A 194 -15.54 15.45 8.50
N ALA A 195 -16.03 14.22 8.68
CA ALA A 195 -15.47 13.27 9.64
C ALA A 195 -14.11 12.72 9.20
N ASN A 196 -13.69 12.95 7.93
CA ASN A 196 -12.45 12.42 7.41
C ASN A 196 -11.22 13.00 8.13
N SER A 197 -10.50 12.14 8.85
CA SER A 197 -9.22 12.45 9.51
C SER A 197 -8.03 11.71 8.87
N ARG A 198 -8.25 11.06 7.72
CA ARG A 198 -7.26 10.20 7.04
C ARG A 198 -6.30 11.04 6.20
N MET A 199 -5.46 11.85 6.85
CA MET A 199 -4.51 12.75 6.18
C MET A 199 -3.56 12.00 5.23
N LYS A 200 -3.29 10.71 5.49
CA LYS A 200 -2.52 9.87 4.57
C LYS A 200 -3.17 9.76 3.18
N ASP A 201 -4.52 9.76 3.10
CA ASP A 201 -5.21 9.62 1.83
C ASP A 201 -5.11 10.91 1.00
N PHE A 202 -5.17 12.07 1.65
CA PHE A 202 -4.93 13.36 0.99
C PHE A 202 -3.49 13.46 0.48
N PHE A 203 -2.51 13.06 1.29
CA PHE A 203 -1.12 13.00 0.88
C PHE A 203 -0.91 12.09 -0.33
N ASP A 204 -1.46 10.87 -0.28
CA ASP A 204 -1.32 9.88 -1.34
C ASP A 204 -1.93 10.38 -2.67
N VAL A 205 -3.15 10.95 -2.62
CA VAL A 205 -3.84 11.48 -3.80
C VAL A 205 -3.07 12.66 -4.38
N TRP A 206 -2.66 13.62 -3.53
CA TRP A 206 -1.86 14.75 -3.98
C TRP A 206 -0.54 14.30 -4.63
N THR A 207 0.18 13.37 -3.99
CA THR A 207 1.46 12.86 -4.47
C THR A 207 1.34 12.25 -5.88
N VAL A 208 0.29 11.46 -6.13
CA VAL A 208 0.08 10.86 -7.45
C VAL A 208 -0.37 11.88 -8.48
N LEU A 209 -1.34 12.73 -8.16
CA LEU A 209 -1.85 13.76 -9.09
C LEU A 209 -0.81 14.83 -9.43
N ASN A 210 0.12 15.11 -8.52
CA ASN A 210 1.20 16.07 -8.74
C ASN A 210 2.40 15.45 -9.45
N GLY A 211 2.63 14.15 -9.28
CA GLY A 211 3.81 13.44 -9.80
C GLY A 211 3.63 12.76 -11.15
N PHE A 212 2.38 12.57 -11.61
CA PHE A 212 2.07 11.82 -12.82
C PHE A 212 1.00 12.50 -13.67
N GLU A 213 1.13 12.35 -14.99
CA GLU A 213 0.04 12.69 -15.92
C GLU A 213 -1.01 11.59 -15.87
N ILE A 214 -2.22 11.93 -15.40
CA ILE A 214 -3.34 11.01 -15.26
C ILE A 214 -4.38 11.34 -16.33
N SER A 215 -4.76 10.35 -17.14
CA SER A 215 -5.87 10.50 -18.09
C SER A 215 -7.20 10.73 -17.36
N GLU A 216 -7.81 11.88 -17.58
CA GLU A 216 -9.09 12.25 -16.95
C GLU A 216 -10.21 11.27 -17.31
N ASP A 217 -10.28 10.80 -18.55
CA ASP A 217 -11.30 9.85 -19.01
C ASP A 217 -11.19 8.49 -18.29
N ILE A 218 -9.94 8.00 -18.14
CA ILE A 218 -9.69 6.74 -17.44
C ILE A 218 -10.01 6.90 -15.95
N LEU A 219 -9.58 8.01 -15.34
CA LEU A 219 -9.85 8.30 -13.92
C LEU A 219 -11.34 8.45 -13.66
N LYS A 220 -12.08 9.17 -14.52
CA LYS A 220 -13.54 9.30 -14.44
C LYS A 220 -14.24 7.94 -14.50
N THR A 221 -13.79 7.07 -15.41
CA THR A 221 -14.33 5.70 -15.53
C THR A 221 -14.07 4.89 -14.25
N ALA A 222 -12.85 4.98 -13.69
CA ALA A 222 -12.47 4.30 -12.45
C ALA A 222 -13.30 4.81 -11.26
N ILE A 223 -13.50 6.14 -11.13
CA ILE A 223 -14.34 6.75 -10.09
C ILE A 223 -15.77 6.23 -10.20
N ALA A 224 -16.37 6.27 -11.39
CA ALA A 224 -17.74 5.80 -11.59
C ALA A 224 -17.90 4.31 -11.22
N ALA A 225 -16.95 3.46 -11.61
CA ALA A 225 -16.96 2.03 -11.28
C ALA A 225 -16.84 1.79 -9.76
N THR A 226 -15.94 2.52 -9.09
CA THR A 226 -15.72 2.43 -7.64
C THR A 226 -16.95 2.91 -6.87
N PHE A 227 -17.51 4.07 -7.23
CA PHE A 227 -18.72 4.62 -6.60
C PHE A 227 -19.91 3.66 -6.73
N LYS A 228 -20.12 3.11 -7.94
CA LYS A 228 -21.16 2.11 -8.19
C LYS A 228 -20.95 0.87 -7.31
N ARG A 229 -19.72 0.37 -7.24
CA ARG A 229 -19.40 -0.85 -6.46
C ARG A 229 -19.58 -0.62 -4.96
N ARG A 230 -19.12 0.50 -4.43
CA ARG A 230 -19.24 0.85 -3.00
C ARG A 230 -20.64 1.33 -2.62
N GLY A 231 -21.45 1.73 -3.59
CA GLY A 231 -22.74 2.37 -3.37
C GLY A 231 -22.58 3.78 -2.78
N THR A 232 -21.42 4.43 -3.06
CA THR A 232 -21.15 5.81 -2.66
C THR A 232 -22.11 6.74 -3.37
N LYS A 233 -22.88 7.54 -2.61
CA LYS A 233 -23.85 8.48 -3.14
C LYS A 233 -23.34 9.90 -3.01
N ILE A 234 -23.69 10.72 -3.97
CA ILE A 234 -23.52 12.16 -3.93
C ILE A 234 -24.92 12.77 -3.77
N ASP A 235 -25.33 12.95 -2.51
CA ASP A 235 -26.68 13.42 -2.19
C ASP A 235 -26.78 14.96 -2.17
N ILE A 236 -25.65 15.66 -2.37
CA ILE A 236 -25.54 17.12 -2.38
C ILE A 236 -24.77 17.60 -3.61
N ALA A 237 -25.05 18.83 -4.02
CA ALA A 237 -24.44 19.41 -5.22
C ALA A 237 -22.91 19.45 -5.18
N GLU A 238 -22.34 19.50 -3.97
CA GLU A 238 -20.89 19.49 -3.76
C GLU A 238 -20.56 18.62 -2.54
N PRO A 239 -19.74 17.56 -2.68
CA PRO A 239 -19.29 16.77 -1.54
C PRO A 239 -18.53 17.60 -0.52
N LEU A 240 -18.86 17.43 0.76
CA LEU A 240 -18.31 18.25 1.85
C LEU A 240 -16.77 18.24 1.88
N CYS A 241 -16.12 17.16 1.48
CA CYS A 241 -14.65 17.06 1.42
C CYS A 241 -14.00 17.97 0.34
N PHE A 242 -14.78 18.54 -0.56
CA PHE A 242 -14.33 19.43 -1.64
C PHE A 242 -14.80 20.87 -1.50
N THR A 243 -15.39 21.22 -0.35
CA THR A 243 -15.84 22.59 -0.05
C THR A 243 -14.71 23.44 0.54
N GLU A 244 -14.83 24.76 0.39
CA GLU A 244 -13.91 25.70 1.03
C GLU A 244 -13.97 25.62 2.56
N GLU A 245 -15.16 25.36 3.12
CA GLU A 245 -15.32 25.17 4.56
C GLU A 245 -14.47 24.00 5.08
N PHE A 246 -14.41 22.88 4.34
CA PHE A 246 -13.58 21.75 4.68
C PHE A 246 -12.09 22.06 4.57
N SER A 247 -11.66 22.67 3.45
CA SER A 247 -10.23 22.96 3.21
C SER A 247 -9.67 24.00 4.18
N SER A 248 -10.52 24.90 4.69
CA SER A 248 -10.16 25.98 5.63
C SER A 248 -10.38 25.62 7.11
N ASP A 249 -10.86 24.39 7.42
CA ASP A 249 -11.10 23.96 8.81
C ASP A 249 -9.78 23.88 9.60
N GLU A 250 -9.72 24.56 10.75
CA GLU A 250 -8.52 24.62 11.59
C GLU A 250 -8.08 23.24 12.11
N ARG A 251 -9.04 22.37 12.42
CA ARG A 251 -8.75 21.00 12.91
C ARG A 251 -8.06 20.17 11.81
N LYS A 252 -8.45 20.35 10.53
CA LYS A 252 -7.80 19.71 9.39
C LYS A 252 -6.36 20.19 9.22
N SER A 253 -6.13 21.49 9.37
CA SER A 253 -4.79 22.08 9.34
C SER A 253 -3.91 21.52 10.46
N ILE A 254 -4.43 21.38 11.69
CA ILE A 254 -3.71 20.77 12.82
C ILE A 254 -3.40 19.29 12.53
N GLN A 255 -4.37 18.53 12.03
CA GLN A 255 -4.20 17.11 11.67
C GLN A 255 -3.13 16.94 10.59
N TRP A 256 -3.15 17.81 9.56
CA TRP A 256 -2.18 17.79 8.47
C TRP A 256 -0.76 18.05 8.95
N LYS A 257 -0.54 19.14 9.69
CA LYS A 257 0.78 19.48 10.26
C LYS A 257 1.31 18.37 11.18
N SER A 258 0.41 17.76 11.96
CA SER A 258 0.76 16.60 12.78
C SER A 258 1.15 15.38 11.96
N TYR A 259 0.44 15.11 10.86
CA TYR A 259 0.74 14.03 9.93
C TYR A 259 2.11 14.20 9.26
N LEU A 260 2.40 15.37 8.71
CA LEU A 260 3.70 15.68 8.09
C LEU A 260 4.86 15.47 9.07
N ARG A 261 4.74 16.05 10.27
CA ARG A 261 5.75 15.94 11.32
C ARG A 261 5.99 14.48 11.74
N LYS A 262 4.91 13.72 11.97
CA LYS A 262 5.01 12.31 12.41
C LYS A 262 5.71 11.43 11.38
N ASN A 263 5.54 11.71 10.10
CA ASN A 263 6.09 10.90 9.02
C ASN A 263 7.40 11.46 8.44
N GLY A 264 7.93 12.55 9.00
CA GLY A 264 9.17 13.18 8.52
C GLY A 264 9.07 13.72 7.09
N ILE A 265 7.85 14.06 6.64
CA ILE A 265 7.60 14.60 5.30
C ILE A 265 7.98 16.07 5.31
N ASN A 266 8.95 16.44 4.48
CA ASN A 266 9.56 17.78 4.43
C ASN A 266 9.16 18.55 3.17
N ALA A 267 10.00 19.49 2.75
CA ALA A 267 9.80 20.58 1.80
C ALA A 267 9.13 20.26 0.44
N ASP A 268 9.03 19.00 0.03
CA ASP A 268 8.44 18.62 -1.27
C ASP A 268 6.91 18.53 -1.24
N CYS A 269 6.29 18.77 -0.08
CA CYS A 269 4.84 18.73 0.10
C CYS A 269 4.34 20.05 0.71
N PRO A 270 3.22 20.63 0.24
CA PRO A 270 2.65 21.83 0.84
C PRO A 270 2.41 21.68 2.34
N GLY A 271 2.85 22.67 3.10
CA GLY A 271 2.73 22.70 4.56
C GLY A 271 1.30 22.98 5.06
N GLU A 272 0.49 23.62 4.22
CA GLU A 272 -0.89 24.00 4.55
C GLU A 272 -1.90 23.02 3.93
N PHE A 273 -2.82 22.54 4.75
CA PHE A 273 -3.85 21.58 4.31
C PHE A 273 -4.75 22.16 3.21
N LYS A 274 -5.04 23.46 3.28
CA LYS A 274 -5.88 24.14 2.29
C LYS A 274 -5.33 23.96 0.86
N GLU A 275 -4.04 24.12 0.66
CA GLU A 275 -3.40 23.95 -0.66
C GLU A 275 -3.60 22.55 -1.22
N ILE A 276 -3.44 21.53 -0.38
CA ILE A 276 -3.63 20.12 -0.74
C ILE A 276 -5.10 19.85 -1.08
N ALA A 277 -6.01 20.26 -0.21
CA ALA A 277 -7.43 19.98 -0.36
C ALA A 277 -8.02 20.70 -1.59
N ASP A 278 -7.67 21.97 -1.81
CA ASP A 278 -8.12 22.74 -2.96
C ASP A 278 -7.56 22.18 -4.28
N PHE A 279 -6.28 21.75 -4.29
CA PHE A 279 -5.69 21.08 -5.44
C PHE A 279 -6.43 19.77 -5.77
N ILE A 280 -6.67 18.91 -4.78
CA ILE A 280 -7.40 17.66 -4.97
C ILE A 280 -8.83 17.95 -5.44
N ALA A 281 -9.52 18.89 -4.83
CA ALA A 281 -10.88 19.28 -5.23
C ALA A 281 -10.91 19.76 -6.69
N SER A 282 -9.95 20.57 -7.13
CA SER A 282 -9.87 21.06 -8.51
C SER A 282 -9.73 19.94 -9.55
N LYS A 283 -9.05 18.83 -9.18
CA LYS A 283 -8.80 17.70 -10.07
C LYS A 283 -9.88 16.62 -10.01
N MET A 284 -10.45 16.37 -8.83
CA MET A 284 -11.34 15.22 -8.62
C MET A 284 -12.82 15.59 -8.76
N ARG A 285 -13.23 16.77 -8.31
CA ARG A 285 -14.63 17.21 -8.35
C ARG A 285 -15.26 17.19 -9.75
N PRO A 286 -14.58 17.65 -10.84
CA PRO A 286 -15.13 17.60 -12.19
C PRO A 286 -15.37 16.19 -12.74
N LEU A 287 -14.75 15.18 -12.12
CA LEU A 287 -14.77 13.79 -12.55
C LEU A 287 -15.82 12.94 -11.82
N LEU A 288 -16.50 13.51 -10.84
CA LEU A 288 -17.55 12.82 -10.08
C LEU A 288 -18.74 12.46 -10.97
N PRO A 289 -19.37 11.27 -10.74
CA PRO A 289 -20.54 10.83 -11.52
C PRO A 289 -21.81 11.66 -11.25
#